data_1675ea3644d18c3de9fe1e13261f52ab
#
_entry.id   1675ea3644d18c3de9fe1e13261f52ab
#
_cell.length_a   1.000
_cell.length_b   1.000
_cell.length_c   1.000
_cell.angle_alpha   90.00
_cell.angle_beta   90.00
_cell.angle_gamma   90.00
#
_symmetry.space_group_name_H-M   'P 1'
#
loop_
_entity.id
_entity.type
_entity.pdbx_description
1 polymer ?
#
loop_
_entity_poly.entity_id
_entity_poly.type
_entity_poly.pdbx_seq_one_letter_code
_entity_poly.pdbx_strand_id
1 'polypeptide(L)'
;GKRNYYFKXTCKILLTKTECGINVLIAGGGFAHIGAVSIVDPQGEIFTKTFEGHKDYFVSEEWAEKLYKKFQVPVVVSVGIHYDNIDSTGIEDVISEMKKL
;
A
#
# COMPACT_ATOMS: atom_id res chain seq x y z
N GLY A 1 -16.93 6.19 -2.11
CA GLY A 1 -15.65 5.86 -1.53
C GLY A 1 -14.93 7.07 -0.99
N LYS A 2 -13.92 6.81 -0.23
CA LYS A 2 -13.12 7.86 0.38
C LYS A 2 -11.72 7.82 -0.18
N ARG A 3 -11.16 8.99 -0.40
CA ARG A 3 -9.81 9.13 -0.93
C ARG A 3 -9.00 10.00 0.00
N ASN A 4 -7.88 9.47 0.48
CA ASN A 4 -7.05 10.17 1.42
C ASN A 4 -5.60 10.15 0.99
N TYR A 5 -4.91 11.23 1.33
CA TYR A 5 -3.49 11.38 1.05
C TYR A 5 -2.74 11.41 2.36
N TYR A 6 -1.67 10.65 2.43
CA TYR A 6 -0.80 10.63 3.59
C TYR A 6 0.62 10.87 3.12
N PHE A 7 1.43 11.53 3.95
CA PHE A 7 2.83 11.78 3.65
C PHE A 7 3.69 11.23 4.76
N LYS A 8 4.74 10.54 4.37
CA LYS A 8 5.71 10.00 5.31
C LYS A 8 7.08 10.22 4.71
N UNK A 9 7.69 11.03 5.27
CA UNK A 9 8.91 11.26 4.78
C UNK A 9 8.74 11.91 3.47
N THR A 10 9.37 11.38 2.66
CA THR A 10 9.27 11.79 1.28
C THR A 10 8.29 10.98 0.46
N CYS A 11 7.65 10.04 1.08
CA CYS A 11 6.70 9.20 0.38
C CYS A 11 5.30 9.78 0.45
N LYS A 12 4.58 9.64 -0.66
CA LYS A 12 3.18 10.03 -0.74
C LYS A 12 2.35 8.76 -0.79
N ILE A 13 1.34 8.70 0.05
CA ILE A 13 0.45 7.54 0.11
C ILE A 13 -0.95 8.01 -0.25
N LEU A 14 -1.47 7.48 -1.34
CA LEU A 14 -2.82 7.78 -1.77
C LEU A 14 -3.66 6.54 -1.55
N LEU A 15 -4.71 6.69 -0.77
CA LEU A 15 -5.53 5.57 -0.37
C LEU A 15 -6.97 5.85 -0.73
N THR A 16 -7.59 4.88 -1.39
CA THR A 16 -9.01 4.94 -1.71
C THR A 16 -9.68 3.75 -1.06
N LYS A 17 -10.68 4.02 -0.25
CA LYS A 17 -11.41 2.96 0.44
C LYS A 17 -12.86 3.00 0.01
N THR A 18 -13.35 1.87 -0.44
CA THR A 18 -14.76 1.70 -0.75
C THR A 18 -15.37 0.76 0.26
N GLU A 19 -16.64 0.45 0.09
CA GLU A 19 -17.28 -0.49 1.00
C GLU A 19 -16.67 -1.88 0.90
N CYS A 20 -16.21 -2.24 -0.28
CA CYS A 20 -15.76 -3.60 -0.53
C CYS A 20 -14.32 -3.68 -1.04
N GLY A 21 -13.52 -2.68 -0.82
CA GLY A 21 -12.17 -2.75 -1.31
C GLY A 21 -11.30 -1.60 -0.89
N ILE A 22 -9.99 -1.82 -0.96
CA ILE A 22 -9.00 -0.80 -0.64
C ILE A 22 -7.97 -0.76 -1.75
N ASN A 23 -7.63 0.43 -2.20
CA ASN A 23 -6.61 0.63 -3.21
C ASN A 23 -5.59 1.63 -2.70
N VAL A 24 -4.32 1.26 -2.72
CA VAL A 24 -3.26 2.09 -2.17
C VAL A 24 -2.17 2.30 -3.20
N LEU A 25 -1.71 3.52 -3.31
CA LEU A 25 -0.53 3.83 -4.12
C LEU A 25 0.49 4.49 -3.19
N ILE A 26 1.67 3.90 -3.13
CA ILE A 26 2.77 4.45 -2.35
C ILE A 26 3.88 4.82 -3.32
N ALA A 27 4.18 6.11 -3.40
CA ALA A 27 5.16 6.60 -4.35
C ALA A 27 6.04 7.63 -3.69
N GLY A 28 7.29 7.71 -4.14
CA GLY A 28 8.16 8.71 -3.56
C GLY A 28 9.60 8.49 -3.93
N GLY A 29 10.44 9.19 -3.19
CA GLY A 29 11.85 9.22 -3.53
C GLY A 29 12.07 10.22 -4.64
N GLY A 30 13.21 10.15 -5.30
CA GLY A 30 13.53 11.12 -6.33
C GLY A 30 12.86 10.87 -7.65
N PHE A 31 12.28 9.70 -7.84
CA PHE A 31 11.74 9.32 -9.14
C PHE A 31 10.48 8.49 -8.94
N ALA A 32 9.35 9.10 -9.19
CA ALA A 32 8.08 8.42 -8.95
C ALA A 32 7.84 7.37 -10.04
N HIS A 33 7.52 6.17 -9.60
CA HIS A 33 7.30 5.06 -10.53
C HIS A 33 6.48 3.99 -9.80
N ILE A 34 6.20 2.90 -10.48
CA ILE A 34 5.59 1.75 -9.83
C ILE A 34 6.53 0.57 -10.05
N GLY A 35 6.97 -0.03 -8.95
CA GLY A 35 7.92 -1.14 -9.01
C GLY A 35 7.32 -2.47 -8.65
N ALA A 36 6.23 -2.49 -7.89
CA ALA A 36 5.58 -3.74 -7.51
C ALA A 36 4.12 -3.48 -7.19
N VAL A 37 3.31 -4.50 -7.43
CA VAL A 37 1.88 -4.45 -7.12
C VAL A 37 1.53 -5.74 -6.39
N SER A 38 0.86 -5.62 -5.26
CA SER A 38 0.36 -6.78 -4.52
C SER A 38 -1.15 -6.69 -4.43
N ILE A 39 -1.80 -7.83 -4.62
CA ILE A 39 -3.25 -7.93 -4.58
C ILE A 39 -3.62 -9.02 -3.59
N VAL A 40 -4.57 -8.72 -2.71
CA VAL A 40 -5.18 -9.76 -1.88
C VAL A 40 -6.62 -9.90 -2.33
N ASP A 41 -6.98 -11.10 -2.76
CA ASP A 41 -8.31 -11.31 -3.30
C ASP A 41 -9.32 -11.57 -2.17
N PRO A 42 -10.60 -11.71 -2.51
CA PRO A 42 -11.61 -11.89 -1.44
C PRO A 42 -11.39 -13.11 -0.56
N GLN A 43 -10.67 -14.11 -1.04
CA GLN A 43 -10.38 -15.30 -0.25
C GLN A 43 -9.11 -15.14 0.57
N GLY A 44 -8.45 -14.00 0.51
CA GLY A 44 -7.25 -13.76 1.27
C GLY A 44 -5.98 -14.23 0.61
N GLU A 45 -6.06 -14.63 -0.64
CA GLU A 45 -4.88 -15.09 -1.37
C GLU A 45 -4.13 -13.91 -1.93
N ILE A 46 -2.81 -13.93 -1.78
CA ILE A 46 -2.01 -12.79 -2.19
C ILE A 46 -1.24 -13.08 -3.48
N PHE A 47 -1.19 -12.11 -4.36
CA PHE A 47 -0.48 -12.17 -5.61
C PHE A 47 0.39 -10.93 -5.73
N THR A 48 1.62 -11.09 -6.17
CA THR A 48 2.52 -9.96 -6.32
C THR A 48 3.19 -10.02 -7.68
N LYS A 49 3.22 -8.89 -8.35
CA LYS A 49 3.99 -8.71 -9.56
C LYS A 49 5.08 -7.70 -9.30
N THR A 50 6.31 -8.08 -9.55
CA THR A 50 7.47 -7.21 -9.36
C THR A 50 8.03 -6.82 -10.72
N PHE A 51 8.29 -5.54 -10.90
CA PHE A 51 8.90 -5.07 -12.12
C PHE A 51 10.41 -5.13 -11.98
N GLU A 52 11.07 -5.19 -13.11
CA GLU A 52 12.49 -5.47 -13.14
C GLU A 52 13.31 -4.52 -12.28
N GLY A 53 14.22 -5.09 -11.50
CA GLY A 53 15.17 -4.31 -10.74
C GLY A 53 14.64 -3.66 -9.48
N HIS A 54 13.42 -3.95 -9.11
CA HIS A 54 12.80 -3.29 -7.97
C HIS A 54 12.58 -4.25 -6.82
N LYS A 55 12.73 -3.73 -5.62
CA LYS A 55 12.50 -4.50 -4.40
C LYS A 55 11.29 -4.00 -3.63
N ASP A 56 10.42 -3.29 -4.30
CA ASP A 56 9.25 -2.70 -3.67
C ASP A 56 8.25 -3.74 -3.22
N TYR A 57 8.43 -4.99 -3.64
CA TYR A 57 7.47 -6.03 -3.31
C TYR A 57 7.39 -6.29 -1.80
N PHE A 58 8.48 -6.05 -1.07
CA PHE A 58 8.40 -6.21 0.38
C PHE A 58 7.37 -5.27 0.96
N VAL A 59 7.38 -4.03 0.49
CA VAL A 59 6.45 -3.04 1.01
C VAL A 59 5.04 -3.33 0.53
N SER A 60 4.88 -3.65 -0.75
CA SER A 60 3.53 -3.88 -1.26
C SER A 60 2.90 -5.08 -0.58
N GLU A 61 3.67 -6.14 -0.34
CA GLU A 61 3.11 -7.32 0.32
C GLU A 61 2.77 -7.05 1.78
N GLU A 62 3.66 -6.36 2.48
CA GLU A 62 3.40 -6.07 3.88
C GLU A 62 2.13 -5.23 4.04
N TRP A 63 2.02 -4.20 3.22
CA TRP A 63 0.83 -3.34 3.31
C TRP A 63 -0.43 -4.10 2.94
N ALA A 64 -0.35 -4.90 1.88
CA ALA A 64 -1.54 -5.63 1.44
C ALA A 64 -1.99 -6.62 2.50
N GLU A 65 -1.07 -7.33 3.10
CA GLU A 65 -1.42 -8.31 4.12
C GLU A 65 -2.00 -7.64 5.36
N LYS A 66 -1.37 -6.56 5.81
CA LYS A 66 -1.85 -5.91 7.01
C LYS A 66 -3.22 -5.26 6.81
N LEU A 67 -3.43 -4.67 5.65
CA LEU A 67 -4.74 -4.08 5.37
C LEU A 67 -5.81 -5.14 5.26
N TYR A 68 -5.50 -6.26 4.62
CA TYR A 68 -6.48 -7.33 4.55
C TYR A 68 -6.82 -7.87 5.93
N LYS A 69 -5.81 -8.05 6.78
CA LYS A 69 -6.05 -8.56 8.12
C LYS A 69 -6.97 -7.63 8.90
N LYS A 70 -6.77 -6.33 8.74
CA LYS A 70 -7.56 -5.38 9.53
C LYS A 70 -8.96 -5.18 8.99
N PHE A 71 -9.11 -5.15 7.68
CA PHE A 71 -10.38 -4.72 7.10
C PHE A 71 -11.15 -5.82 6.40
N GLN A 72 -10.50 -6.93 6.09
CA GLN A 72 -11.15 -8.11 5.52
C GLN A 72 -11.89 -7.81 4.23
N VAL A 73 -11.27 -7.02 3.38
CA VAL A 73 -11.78 -6.72 2.05
C VAL A 73 -10.63 -6.86 1.06
N PRO A 74 -10.92 -7.06 -0.22
CA PRO A 74 -9.83 -7.11 -1.20
C PRO A 74 -8.98 -5.86 -1.17
N VAL A 75 -7.69 -6.04 -1.40
CA VAL A 75 -6.72 -4.94 -1.29
C VAL A 75 -5.82 -4.96 -2.50
N VAL A 76 -5.53 -3.79 -3.03
CA VAL A 76 -4.53 -3.61 -4.08
C VAL A 76 -3.54 -2.56 -3.59
N VAL A 77 -2.26 -2.91 -3.61
CA VAL A 77 -1.22 -1.97 -3.20
C VAL A 77 -0.19 -1.87 -4.30
N SER A 78 -0.01 -0.67 -4.83
CA SER A 78 1.03 -0.37 -5.81
C SER A 78 2.10 0.45 -5.13
N VAL A 79 3.36 0.06 -5.30
CA VAL A 79 4.45 0.72 -4.61
C VAL A 79 5.54 1.09 -5.60
N GLY A 80 6.00 2.33 -5.52
CA GLY A 80 7.15 2.77 -6.27
C GLY A 80 7.94 3.77 -5.46
N ILE A 81 8.88 3.26 -4.66
CA ILE A 81 9.75 4.11 -3.86
C ILE A 81 11.18 3.81 -4.21
N HIS A 82 11.98 4.87 -4.25
CA HIS A 82 13.37 4.74 -4.62
C HIS A 82 14.25 4.34 -3.46
N TYR A 83 13.85 4.67 -2.26
CA TYR A 83 14.61 4.39 -1.06
C TYR A 83 13.78 3.61 -0.08
N ASP A 84 14.47 3.00 0.86
CA ASP A 84 13.79 2.27 1.92
C ASP A 84 13.43 3.20 3.06
N ASN A 85 12.72 4.23 2.74
CA ASN A 85 12.40 5.22 3.76
C ASN A 85 10.97 5.11 4.27
N ILE A 86 10.30 4.05 3.93
CA ILE A 86 9.02 3.78 4.56
C ILE A 86 9.15 2.45 5.30
N ASP A 87 8.76 2.44 6.56
CA ASP A 87 8.89 1.25 7.37
C ASP A 87 7.53 0.82 7.91
N SER A 88 7.52 -0.21 8.71
CA SER A 88 6.26 -0.76 9.16
C SER A 88 5.53 0.13 10.17
N THR A 89 6.24 1.02 10.84
CA THR A 89 5.52 1.92 11.73
C THR A 89 4.66 2.89 10.95
N GLY A 90 5.07 3.21 9.74
CA GLY A 90 4.26 4.08 8.91
C GLY A 90 2.93 3.46 8.54
N ILE A 91 2.91 2.16 8.29
CA ILE A 91 1.64 1.54 7.92
C ILE A 91 0.69 1.52 9.11
N GLU A 92 1.19 1.33 10.31
CA GLU A 92 0.30 1.34 11.46
C GLU A 92 -0.34 2.71 11.65
N ASP A 93 0.42 3.76 11.40
CA ASP A 93 -0.14 5.11 11.47
C ASP A 93 -1.26 5.30 10.45
N VAL A 94 -1.04 4.82 9.23
CA VAL A 94 -2.05 4.98 8.19
C VAL A 94 -3.29 4.15 8.54
N ILE A 95 -3.11 2.93 9.05
CA ILE A 95 -4.25 2.11 9.42
C ILE A 95 -5.07 2.79 10.49
N SER A 96 -4.42 3.41 11.47
CA SER A 96 -5.15 4.15 12.49
C SER A 96 -6.01 5.25 11.90
N GLU A 97 -5.45 5.98 10.93
CA GLU A 97 -6.22 7.04 10.28
C GLU A 97 -7.37 6.47 9.47
N MET A 98 -7.15 5.33 8.83
CA MET A 98 -8.21 4.72 8.02
C MET A 98 -9.39 4.31 8.85
N LYS A 99 -9.17 3.91 10.08
CA LYS A 99 -10.28 3.47 10.92
C LYS A 99 -11.23 4.61 11.25
N LYS A 100 -10.80 5.84 11.03
CA LYS A 100 -11.66 6.99 11.26
C LYS A 100 -12.55 7.30 10.05
N LEU A 101 -12.34 6.63 8.95
CA LEU A 101 -13.13 6.87 7.74
C LEU A 101 -14.46 6.04 7.77
#